data_253ba5cec79615f76ce28663f85d3b6f
#
_entry.id   253ba5cec79615f76ce28663f85d3b6f
#
_cell.length_a   1.000
_cell.length_b   1.000
_cell.length_c   1.000
_cell.angle_alpha   90.00
_cell.angle_beta   90.00
_cell.angle_gamma   90.00
#
_symmetry.space_group_name_H-M   'P 1'
#
loop_
_entity.id
_entity.type
_entity.pdbx_description
1 polymer ?
#
loop_
_entity_poly.entity_id
_entity_poly.type
_entity_poly.pdbx_seq_one_letter_code
_entity_poly.pdbx_strand_id
1 'polypeptide(L)'
;MKKLIAILLTVFAVFAVEARAQVPGPLKLIQSITLPGLRDGDFDHFQVDLPGQRLFLAAEENSAIEVIDLRTNKVVQKVAGAKAPHSMGYNTALKKLYVVDDGGPNQVEIFDGTSFKPLGTIPMDAHADVSIYDPATQLFYVGNGGRQAKEDYTLISVVDTMTDKKVGDIKIDADRIETIRFEEKGPRMFTNMYRKGVVAVIDRTKRSVIETWSFAPEGKNFGSMAFDEPDHRLFVHARDPGKVLVIDSDSGKLITSLLCQGDYDDAIWDSATRRLYLIGTPFLKVWQKSEEGDRYDILGQVPTAFHSITGFLVPSLNRLYIAVNHHGTTDAVVQVYDVVP
;
A
#
# COMPACT_ATOMS: atom_id res chain seq x y z
N MET A 1 49.27 14.64 72.90
CA MET A 1 47.99 14.72 72.16
C MET A 1 48.31 14.96 70.67
N LYS A 2 48.37 13.92 69.87
CA LYS A 2 48.65 14.02 68.42
C LYS A 2 47.32 13.90 67.67
N LYS A 3 46.90 14.93 66.93
CA LYS A 3 45.74 14.95 66.09
C LYS A 3 46.09 14.31 64.73
N LEU A 4 45.41 13.20 64.38
CA LEU A 4 45.47 12.59 63.06
C LEU A 4 44.45 13.34 62.19
N ILE A 5 44.91 13.90 61.06
CA ILE A 5 44.04 14.44 60.02
C ILE A 5 43.91 13.38 58.93
N ALA A 6 42.71 12.84 58.76
CA ALA A 6 42.41 11.93 57.66
C ALA A 6 42.02 12.78 56.46
N ILE A 7 42.77 12.63 55.37
CA ILE A 7 42.41 13.22 54.05
C ILE A 7 41.60 12.21 53.27
N LEU A 8 40.35 12.56 53.02
CA LEU A 8 39.42 11.79 52.20
C LEU A 8 39.65 12.17 50.73
N LEU A 9 40.27 11.28 49.94
CA LEU A 9 40.38 11.45 48.50
C LEU A 9 39.08 10.92 47.83
N THR A 10 38.29 11.85 47.31
CA THR A 10 37.12 11.51 46.52
C THR A 10 37.54 11.34 45.06
N VAL A 11 37.56 10.11 44.56
CA VAL A 11 37.80 9.79 43.14
C VAL A 11 36.51 10.01 42.37
N PHE A 12 36.45 11.04 41.55
CA PHE A 12 35.38 11.24 40.56
C PHE A 12 35.68 10.36 39.34
N ALA A 13 34.94 9.25 39.19
CA ALA A 13 34.92 8.48 37.96
C ALA A 13 34.07 9.23 36.94
N VAL A 14 34.70 9.85 35.94
CA VAL A 14 34.03 10.43 34.79
C VAL A 14 33.66 9.29 33.85
N PHE A 15 32.40 8.88 33.86
CA PHE A 15 31.87 8.00 32.83
C PHE A 15 31.71 8.81 31.51
N ALA A 16 32.63 8.64 30.59
CA ALA A 16 32.46 9.08 29.23
C ALA A 16 31.36 8.22 28.59
N VAL A 17 30.16 8.77 28.46
CA VAL A 17 29.10 8.22 27.61
C VAL A 17 29.55 8.45 26.18
N GLU A 18 30.12 7.42 25.56
CA GLU A 18 30.31 7.43 24.11
C GLU A 18 28.94 7.58 23.45
N ALA A 19 28.66 8.74 22.88
CA ALA A 19 27.55 8.95 22.00
C ALA A 19 27.78 8.07 20.75
N ARG A 20 27.24 6.84 20.77
CA ARG A 20 27.18 6.05 19.56
C ARG A 20 26.39 6.86 18.55
N ALA A 21 27.01 7.21 17.43
CA ALA A 21 26.32 7.79 16.31
C ALA A 21 25.15 6.85 15.97
N GLN A 22 23.93 7.35 16.12
CA GLN A 22 22.74 6.59 15.82
C GLN A 22 22.77 6.32 14.32
N VAL A 23 22.83 5.07 13.91
CA VAL A 23 22.74 4.69 12.49
C VAL A 23 21.45 5.31 11.96
N PRO A 24 21.51 6.10 10.88
CA PRO A 24 20.31 6.68 10.31
C PRO A 24 19.29 5.57 10.04
N GLY A 25 18.03 5.79 10.44
CA GLY A 25 16.97 4.84 10.12
C GLY A 25 16.74 4.75 8.60
N PRO A 26 16.01 3.75 8.11
CA PRO A 26 15.79 3.54 6.67
C PRO A 26 15.03 4.68 5.98
N LEU A 27 14.38 5.53 6.77
CA LEU A 27 13.55 6.64 6.29
C LEU A 27 13.85 7.90 7.13
N LYS A 28 13.85 9.03 6.44
CA LYS A 28 13.99 10.35 7.06
C LYS A 28 12.77 11.20 6.74
N LEU A 29 11.98 11.56 7.74
CA LEU A 29 10.88 12.50 7.56
C LEU A 29 11.43 13.87 7.12
N ILE A 30 10.98 14.35 5.96
CA ILE A 30 11.41 15.63 5.39
C ILE A 30 10.31 16.68 5.41
N GLN A 31 9.04 16.26 5.40
CA GLN A 31 7.90 17.17 5.38
C GLN A 31 6.63 16.49 5.87
N SER A 32 5.72 17.27 6.44
CA SER A 32 4.31 16.91 6.63
C SER A 32 3.46 17.89 5.83
N ILE A 33 2.68 17.36 4.89
CA ILE A 33 1.77 18.14 4.03
C ILE A 33 0.41 18.15 4.72
N THR A 34 -0.04 19.30 5.19
CA THR A 34 -1.37 19.42 5.82
C THR A 34 -2.46 19.25 4.78
N LEU A 35 -3.50 18.48 5.14
CA LEU A 35 -4.71 18.26 4.35
C LEU A 35 -5.87 19.03 5.00
N PRO A 36 -6.11 20.28 4.61
CA PRO A 36 -7.01 21.16 5.33
C PRO A 36 -8.48 20.77 5.13
N GLY A 37 -9.25 20.88 6.21
CA GLY A 37 -10.70 20.71 6.19
C GLY A 37 -11.18 19.27 6.08
N LEU A 38 -10.30 18.30 6.29
CA LEU A 38 -10.70 16.92 6.50
C LEU A 38 -11.12 16.70 7.95
N ARG A 39 -12.09 15.82 8.14
CA ARG A 39 -12.58 15.35 9.45
C ARG A 39 -12.08 13.93 9.71
N ASP A 40 -12.37 13.40 10.89
CA ASP A 40 -12.12 11.99 11.20
C ASP A 40 -12.68 11.09 10.09
N GLY A 41 -11.88 10.11 9.71
CA GLY A 41 -12.17 9.18 8.61
C GLY A 41 -10.88 8.64 8.02
N ASP A 42 -11.02 7.57 7.27
CA ASP A 42 -9.89 6.86 6.71
C ASP A 42 -9.44 7.42 5.36
N PHE A 43 -8.18 7.23 5.10
CA PHE A 43 -7.60 7.27 3.76
C PHE A 43 -7.50 5.84 3.25
N ASP A 44 -7.77 5.67 1.98
CA ASP A 44 -7.51 4.42 1.31
C ASP A 44 -6.26 4.55 0.42
N HIS A 45 -6.27 4.23 -0.84
CA HIS A 45 -5.07 4.11 -1.64
C HIS A 45 -4.60 5.42 -2.28
N PHE A 46 -3.31 5.45 -2.58
CA PHE A 46 -2.70 6.46 -3.44
C PHE A 46 -2.67 6.02 -4.91
N GLN A 47 -2.56 7.01 -5.81
CA GLN A 47 -2.24 6.82 -7.21
C GLN A 47 -1.33 7.96 -7.70
N VAL A 48 -0.46 7.69 -8.70
CA VAL A 48 0.49 8.67 -9.21
C VAL A 48 0.32 8.94 -10.70
N ASP A 49 0.44 10.20 -11.07
CA ASP A 49 0.67 10.69 -12.42
C ASP A 49 2.09 11.27 -12.48
N LEU A 50 3.07 10.42 -12.79
CA LEU A 50 4.47 10.85 -12.83
C LEU A 50 4.76 11.93 -13.88
N PRO A 51 4.27 11.83 -15.13
CA PRO A 51 4.46 12.89 -16.10
C PRO A 51 3.82 14.23 -15.69
N GLY A 52 2.65 14.19 -15.05
CA GLY A 52 1.98 15.37 -14.50
C GLY A 52 2.55 15.83 -13.15
N GLN A 53 3.47 15.07 -12.55
CA GLN A 53 4.06 15.35 -11.24
C GLN A 53 2.99 15.47 -10.15
N ARG A 54 2.03 14.55 -10.10
CA ARG A 54 0.91 14.58 -9.16
C ARG A 54 0.75 13.25 -8.45
N LEU A 55 0.41 13.33 -7.18
CA LEU A 55 -0.01 12.21 -6.34
C LEU A 55 -1.46 12.42 -5.95
N PHE A 56 -2.28 11.40 -6.10
CA PHE A 56 -3.68 11.37 -5.71
C PHE A 56 -3.82 10.52 -4.44
N LEU A 57 -4.65 10.96 -3.51
CA LEU A 57 -4.96 10.24 -2.28
C LEU A 57 -6.48 10.17 -2.11
N ALA A 58 -7.01 8.98 -1.98
CA ALA A 58 -8.41 8.74 -1.68
C ALA A 58 -8.68 9.05 -0.21
N ALA A 59 -9.54 10.05 0.06
CA ALA A 59 -10.04 10.40 1.38
C ALA A 59 -11.48 9.87 1.49
N GLU A 60 -11.59 8.58 1.83
CA GLU A 60 -12.79 7.77 1.74
C GLU A 60 -14.01 8.43 2.38
N GLU A 61 -14.07 8.54 3.71
CA GLU A 61 -15.22 9.13 4.40
C GLU A 61 -15.31 10.65 4.26
N ASN A 62 -14.31 11.28 3.67
CA ASN A 62 -14.33 12.69 3.33
C ASN A 62 -14.84 12.97 1.90
N SER A 63 -15.19 11.90 1.17
CA SER A 63 -15.78 11.98 -0.18
C SER A 63 -14.96 12.83 -1.15
N ALA A 64 -13.64 12.64 -1.14
CA ALA A 64 -12.72 13.47 -1.91
C ALA A 64 -11.47 12.73 -2.34
N ILE A 65 -10.83 13.23 -3.40
CA ILE A 65 -9.46 12.86 -3.75
C ILE A 65 -8.60 14.11 -3.56
N GLU A 66 -7.59 14.01 -2.71
CA GLU A 66 -6.59 15.06 -2.52
C GLU A 66 -5.52 14.94 -3.60
N VAL A 67 -5.22 16.05 -4.28
CA VAL A 67 -4.20 16.12 -5.34
C VAL A 67 -2.99 16.89 -4.84
N ILE A 68 -1.85 16.21 -4.78
CA ILE A 68 -0.60 16.75 -4.28
C ILE A 68 0.38 16.93 -5.44
N ASP A 69 0.95 18.12 -5.58
CA ASP A 69 2.04 18.40 -6.53
C ASP A 69 3.36 17.86 -5.94
N LEU A 70 3.99 16.92 -6.65
CA LEU A 70 5.21 16.23 -6.21
C LEU A 70 6.46 17.10 -6.20
N ARG A 71 6.47 18.23 -6.92
CA ARG A 71 7.62 19.17 -6.97
C ARG A 71 7.63 20.07 -5.74
N THR A 72 6.43 20.47 -5.28
CA THR A 72 6.27 21.42 -4.20
C THR A 72 5.83 20.78 -2.90
N ASN A 73 5.39 19.51 -2.92
CA ASN A 73 4.76 18.80 -1.82
C ASN A 73 3.62 19.64 -1.19
N LYS A 74 2.70 20.10 -2.02
CA LYS A 74 1.53 20.88 -1.59
C LYS A 74 0.26 20.29 -2.18
N VAL A 75 -0.82 20.35 -1.43
CA VAL A 75 -2.15 20.11 -1.98
C VAL A 75 -2.46 21.24 -2.98
N VAL A 76 -2.80 20.87 -4.20
CA VAL A 76 -3.10 21.82 -5.28
C VAL A 76 -4.55 21.76 -5.72
N GLN A 77 -5.23 20.66 -5.43
CA GLN A 77 -6.63 20.46 -5.83
C GLN A 77 -7.29 19.45 -4.88
N LYS A 78 -8.58 19.61 -4.69
CA LYS A 78 -9.48 18.62 -4.11
C LYS A 78 -10.52 18.25 -5.16
N VAL A 79 -10.57 16.97 -5.54
CA VAL A 79 -11.55 16.46 -6.50
C VAL A 79 -12.73 15.92 -5.72
N ALA A 80 -13.90 16.48 -5.97
CA ALA A 80 -15.16 16.02 -5.41
C ALA A 80 -15.96 15.25 -6.47
N GLY A 81 -16.89 14.42 -6.01
CA GLY A 81 -17.78 13.64 -6.89
C GLY A 81 -17.90 12.20 -6.43
N ALA A 82 -16.79 11.54 -6.16
CA ALA A 82 -16.78 10.25 -5.50
C ALA A 82 -17.30 10.37 -4.06
N LYS A 83 -18.09 9.40 -3.60
CA LYS A 83 -18.72 9.44 -2.27
C LYS A 83 -17.90 8.70 -1.21
N ALA A 84 -17.33 7.56 -1.57
CA ALA A 84 -16.38 6.82 -0.79
C ALA A 84 -15.30 6.29 -1.75
N PRO A 85 -14.33 7.15 -2.17
CA PRO A 85 -13.27 6.73 -3.05
C PRO A 85 -12.32 5.78 -2.33
N HIS A 86 -12.02 4.64 -2.94
CA HIS A 86 -11.07 3.65 -2.46
C HIS A 86 -9.78 3.68 -3.28
N SER A 87 -9.68 2.85 -4.28
CA SER A 87 -8.50 2.75 -5.12
C SER A 87 -8.67 3.50 -6.44
N MET A 88 -7.56 3.73 -7.14
CA MET A 88 -7.56 4.54 -8.35
C MET A 88 -6.63 3.96 -9.42
N GLY A 89 -6.95 4.24 -10.67
CA GLY A 89 -6.07 4.04 -11.82
C GLY A 89 -5.90 5.33 -12.62
N TYR A 90 -4.70 5.58 -13.12
CA TYR A 90 -4.45 6.74 -13.96
C TYR A 90 -3.94 6.34 -15.34
N ASN A 91 -4.74 6.61 -16.38
CA ASN A 91 -4.33 6.41 -17.76
C ASN A 91 -3.61 7.68 -18.25
N THR A 92 -2.29 7.62 -18.28
CA THR A 92 -1.43 8.75 -18.68
C THR A 92 -1.64 9.14 -20.14
N ALA A 93 -1.85 8.18 -21.04
CA ALA A 93 -2.02 8.45 -22.47
C ALA A 93 -3.30 9.21 -22.77
N LEU A 94 -4.39 8.85 -22.09
CA LEU A 94 -5.70 9.50 -22.24
C LEU A 94 -5.91 10.64 -21.25
N LYS A 95 -5.03 10.80 -20.28
CA LYS A 95 -5.19 11.75 -19.15
C LYS A 95 -6.54 11.56 -18.46
N LYS A 96 -6.84 10.33 -18.05
CA LYS A 96 -8.06 9.98 -17.33
C LYS A 96 -7.72 9.39 -15.98
N LEU A 97 -8.44 9.83 -14.95
CA LEU A 97 -8.40 9.26 -13.60
C LEU A 97 -9.65 8.40 -13.42
N TYR A 98 -9.44 7.13 -13.09
CA TYR A 98 -10.47 6.17 -12.74
C TYR A 98 -10.47 6.01 -11.23
N VAL A 99 -11.61 6.21 -10.60
CA VAL A 99 -11.78 6.16 -9.15
C VAL A 99 -12.80 5.09 -8.81
N VAL A 100 -12.41 4.12 -8.04
CA VAL A 100 -13.31 3.10 -7.50
C VAL A 100 -14.07 3.71 -6.34
N ASP A 101 -15.40 3.71 -6.39
CA ASP A 101 -16.29 4.36 -5.43
C ASP A 101 -17.32 3.37 -4.88
N ASP A 102 -17.25 3.06 -3.58
CA ASP A 102 -18.20 2.19 -2.86
C ASP A 102 -19.33 2.98 -2.15
N GLY A 103 -19.38 4.30 -2.30
CA GLY A 103 -20.33 5.17 -1.61
C GLY A 103 -21.80 5.11 -2.11
N GLY A 104 -22.08 4.15 -3.04
CA GLY A 104 -23.39 3.85 -3.65
C GLY A 104 -23.98 4.95 -4.52
N PRO A 105 -24.25 4.64 -5.81
CA PRO A 105 -24.11 3.29 -6.38
C PRO A 105 -22.63 2.91 -6.51
N ASN A 106 -22.30 1.62 -6.34
CA ASN A 106 -20.95 1.11 -6.53
C ASN A 106 -20.53 1.25 -7.98
N GLN A 107 -19.41 1.89 -8.25
CA GLN A 107 -19.01 2.21 -9.61
C GLN A 107 -17.53 2.58 -9.71
N VAL A 108 -17.01 2.60 -10.91
CA VAL A 108 -15.81 3.34 -11.25
C VAL A 108 -16.24 4.69 -11.80
N GLU A 109 -15.82 5.77 -11.17
CA GLU A 109 -15.98 7.11 -11.68
C GLU A 109 -14.82 7.50 -12.57
N ILE A 110 -15.10 8.19 -13.67
CA ILE A 110 -14.09 8.60 -14.65
C ILE A 110 -14.01 10.12 -14.64
N PHE A 111 -12.82 10.64 -14.41
CA PHE A 111 -12.55 12.07 -14.45
C PHE A 111 -11.55 12.41 -15.55
N ASP A 112 -11.73 13.57 -16.18
CA ASP A 112 -10.67 14.21 -16.96
C ASP A 112 -9.47 14.49 -16.05
N GLY A 113 -8.33 13.92 -16.36
CA GLY A 113 -7.16 13.98 -15.52
C GLY A 113 -6.46 15.35 -15.47
N THR A 114 -6.97 16.36 -16.18
CA THR A 114 -6.45 17.72 -16.16
C THR A 114 -7.39 18.67 -15.42
N SER A 115 -8.66 18.64 -15.79
CA SER A 115 -9.68 19.54 -15.23
C SER A 115 -10.44 18.92 -14.07
N PHE A 116 -10.31 17.63 -13.85
CA PHE A 116 -11.06 16.81 -12.89
C PHE A 116 -12.57 16.89 -13.02
N LYS A 117 -13.05 17.20 -14.22
CA LYS A 117 -14.48 17.14 -14.53
C LYS A 117 -14.90 15.69 -14.73
N PRO A 118 -16.08 15.28 -14.22
CA PRO A 118 -16.59 13.93 -14.44
C PRO A 118 -16.86 13.71 -15.94
N LEU A 119 -16.45 12.56 -16.43
CA LEU A 119 -16.64 12.10 -17.82
C LEU A 119 -17.70 11.01 -17.93
N GLY A 120 -17.87 10.20 -16.88
CA GLY A 120 -18.82 9.10 -16.87
C GLY A 120 -18.60 8.15 -15.71
N THR A 121 -19.37 7.09 -15.70
CA THR A 121 -19.28 6.04 -14.67
C THR A 121 -19.41 4.65 -15.29
N ILE A 122 -18.85 3.64 -14.63
CA ILE A 122 -18.97 2.23 -14.98
C ILE A 122 -19.53 1.50 -13.76
N PRO A 123 -20.74 0.91 -13.83
CA PRO A 123 -21.33 0.21 -12.69
C PRO A 123 -20.49 -1.00 -12.27
N MET A 124 -20.40 -1.20 -10.95
CA MET A 124 -19.78 -2.34 -10.29
C MET A 124 -20.77 -3.00 -9.33
N ASP A 125 -20.45 -4.22 -8.88
CA ASP A 125 -21.16 -4.83 -7.76
C ASP A 125 -20.75 -4.18 -6.44
N ALA A 126 -21.45 -4.49 -5.34
CA ALA A 126 -21.16 -3.94 -4.03
C ALA A 126 -19.70 -4.19 -3.62
N HIS A 127 -19.19 -3.34 -2.78
CA HIS A 127 -17.80 -3.40 -2.31
C HIS A 127 -16.79 -3.36 -3.47
N ALA A 128 -16.91 -2.36 -4.31
CA ALA A 128 -15.87 -2.02 -5.26
C ALA A 128 -14.74 -1.31 -4.49
N ASP A 129 -13.61 -1.98 -4.36
CA ASP A 129 -12.55 -1.60 -3.40
C ASP A 129 -11.16 -1.61 -4.07
N VAL A 130 -10.54 -2.76 -4.10
CA VAL A 130 -9.17 -2.89 -4.61
C VAL A 130 -9.09 -2.80 -6.13
N SER A 131 -8.04 -2.16 -6.64
CA SER A 131 -7.84 -2.10 -8.08
C SER A 131 -6.38 -2.04 -8.48
N ILE A 132 -6.12 -2.33 -9.74
CA ILE A 132 -4.81 -2.13 -10.35
C ILE A 132 -4.96 -1.80 -11.84
N TYR A 133 -4.21 -0.82 -12.32
CA TYR A 133 -4.17 -0.44 -13.72
C TYR A 133 -2.95 -1.05 -14.42
N ASP A 134 -3.17 -1.70 -15.54
CA ASP A 134 -2.13 -2.22 -16.42
C ASP A 134 -1.92 -1.27 -17.61
N PRO A 135 -0.86 -0.47 -17.63
CA PRO A 135 -0.62 0.48 -18.70
C PRO A 135 -0.22 -0.19 -20.03
N ALA A 136 0.27 -1.44 -20.00
CA ALA A 136 0.66 -2.16 -21.21
C ALA A 136 -0.56 -2.62 -22.01
N THR A 137 -1.61 -3.08 -21.33
CA THR A 137 -2.85 -3.54 -21.96
C THR A 137 -3.97 -2.51 -21.93
N GLN A 138 -3.79 -1.39 -21.23
CA GLN A 138 -4.82 -0.36 -21.00
C GLN A 138 -6.05 -0.90 -20.26
N LEU A 139 -5.87 -1.95 -19.46
CA LEU A 139 -6.94 -2.56 -18.67
C LEU A 139 -6.85 -2.13 -17.21
N PHE A 140 -8.00 -1.86 -16.64
CA PHE A 140 -8.15 -1.54 -15.22
C PHE A 140 -8.94 -2.67 -14.56
N TYR A 141 -8.35 -3.32 -13.57
CA TYR A 141 -8.91 -4.46 -12.86
C TYR A 141 -9.45 -3.99 -11.52
N VAL A 142 -10.70 -4.32 -11.21
CA VAL A 142 -11.40 -3.83 -10.01
C VAL A 142 -12.03 -5.00 -9.27
N GLY A 143 -11.63 -5.21 -8.01
CA GLY A 143 -12.26 -6.18 -7.12
C GLY A 143 -13.60 -5.63 -6.63
N ASN A 144 -14.67 -6.43 -6.76
CA ASN A 144 -16.01 -6.05 -6.31
C ASN A 144 -16.88 -7.28 -6.04
N GLY A 145 -18.05 -7.12 -5.42
CA GLY A 145 -18.93 -8.22 -5.07
C GLY A 145 -18.62 -8.81 -3.68
N GLY A 146 -18.75 -10.13 -3.56
CA GLY A 146 -18.45 -10.86 -2.34
C GLY A 146 -19.48 -10.67 -1.23
N ARG A 147 -19.02 -10.74 0.03
CA ARG A 147 -19.90 -10.74 1.21
C ARG A 147 -20.87 -9.56 1.28
N GLN A 148 -20.45 -8.37 0.86
CA GLN A 148 -21.31 -7.19 0.89
C GLN A 148 -22.39 -7.23 -0.18
N ALA A 149 -22.14 -7.91 -1.30
CA ALA A 149 -23.13 -8.27 -2.29
C ALA A 149 -23.96 -9.51 -1.88
N LYS A 150 -23.68 -10.12 -0.71
CA LYS A 150 -24.27 -11.39 -0.22
C LYS A 150 -23.91 -12.59 -1.10
N GLU A 151 -22.72 -12.56 -1.68
CA GLU A 151 -22.17 -13.61 -2.53
C GLU A 151 -20.98 -14.30 -1.81
N ASP A 152 -20.78 -15.58 -2.10
CA ASP A 152 -19.64 -16.36 -1.60
C ASP A 152 -18.39 -16.27 -2.50
N TYR A 153 -18.47 -15.48 -3.55
CA TYR A 153 -17.42 -15.20 -4.52
C TYR A 153 -17.24 -13.70 -4.73
N THR A 154 -16.05 -13.31 -5.13
CA THR A 154 -15.71 -11.95 -5.56
C THR A 154 -15.45 -11.93 -7.05
N LEU A 155 -15.70 -10.81 -7.70
CA LEU A 155 -15.33 -10.56 -9.08
C LEU A 155 -14.11 -9.65 -9.16
N ILE A 156 -13.22 -9.92 -10.10
CA ILE A 156 -12.29 -8.90 -10.61
C ILE A 156 -12.86 -8.46 -11.95
N SER A 157 -13.54 -7.33 -11.94
CA SER A 157 -14.11 -6.72 -13.15
C SER A 157 -13.00 -6.10 -13.98
N VAL A 158 -13.03 -6.35 -15.29
CA VAL A 158 -12.03 -5.86 -16.24
C VAL A 158 -12.62 -4.70 -17.03
N VAL A 159 -12.04 -3.53 -16.89
CA VAL A 159 -12.43 -2.32 -17.58
C VAL A 159 -11.40 -1.99 -18.66
N ASP A 160 -11.85 -1.82 -19.89
CA ASP A 160 -11.04 -1.30 -20.98
C ASP A 160 -11.09 0.25 -20.93
N THR A 161 -9.96 0.85 -20.60
CA THR A 161 -9.85 2.31 -20.44
C THR A 161 -9.81 3.07 -21.76
N MET A 162 -9.62 2.38 -22.89
CA MET A 162 -9.72 2.99 -24.22
C MET A 162 -11.18 3.24 -24.61
N THR A 163 -12.08 2.38 -24.16
CA THR A 163 -13.51 2.45 -24.49
C THR A 163 -14.39 2.85 -23.32
N ASP A 164 -13.83 2.95 -22.11
CA ASP A 164 -14.53 3.21 -20.83
C ASP A 164 -15.67 2.18 -20.58
N LYS A 165 -15.39 0.91 -20.85
CA LYS A 165 -16.37 -0.16 -20.70
C LYS A 165 -15.84 -1.34 -19.90
N LYS A 166 -16.70 -1.93 -19.09
CA LYS A 166 -16.46 -3.25 -18.52
C LYS A 166 -16.51 -4.30 -19.64
N VAL A 167 -15.45 -5.06 -19.80
CA VAL A 167 -15.25 -6.03 -20.88
C VAL A 167 -15.24 -7.48 -20.40
N GLY A 168 -15.46 -7.72 -19.13
CA GLY A 168 -15.59 -9.04 -18.54
C GLY A 168 -15.31 -9.06 -17.05
N ASP A 169 -15.42 -10.25 -16.49
CA ASP A 169 -15.17 -10.52 -15.08
C ASP A 169 -14.32 -11.76 -14.92
N ILE A 170 -13.52 -11.80 -13.85
CA ILE A 170 -12.80 -12.97 -13.37
C ILE A 170 -13.39 -13.36 -12.03
N LYS A 171 -13.99 -14.53 -11.94
CA LYS A 171 -14.60 -15.01 -10.69
C LYS A 171 -13.54 -15.59 -9.78
N ILE A 172 -13.51 -15.14 -8.53
CA ILE A 172 -12.66 -15.62 -7.46
C ILE A 172 -13.52 -16.31 -6.41
N ASP A 173 -13.22 -17.55 -6.09
CA ASP A 173 -13.94 -18.35 -5.09
C ASP A 173 -13.60 -17.89 -3.67
N ALA A 174 -13.90 -16.65 -3.35
CA ALA A 174 -13.72 -16.04 -2.03
C ALA A 174 -14.70 -14.90 -1.83
N ASP A 175 -15.16 -14.73 -0.60
CA ASP A 175 -16.11 -13.67 -0.20
C ASP A 175 -15.46 -12.29 -0.04
N ARG A 176 -14.12 -12.19 -0.18
CA ARG A 176 -13.34 -10.95 -0.17
C ARG A 176 -11.94 -11.19 -0.72
N ILE A 177 -11.44 -10.20 -1.45
CA ILE A 177 -10.03 -10.04 -1.85
C ILE A 177 -9.56 -8.66 -1.39
N GLU A 178 -8.25 -8.51 -1.12
CA GLU A 178 -7.68 -7.27 -0.56
C GLU A 178 -6.60 -6.68 -1.46
N THR A 179 -6.07 -7.43 -2.41
CA THR A 179 -4.96 -6.96 -3.24
C THR A 179 -4.90 -7.71 -4.54
N ILE A 180 -4.52 -7.00 -5.60
CA ILE A 180 -4.23 -7.56 -6.92
C ILE A 180 -2.80 -7.19 -7.29
N ARG A 181 -1.99 -8.16 -7.76
CA ARG A 181 -0.67 -7.93 -8.36
C ARG A 181 -0.57 -8.72 -9.64
N PHE A 182 0.22 -8.24 -10.59
CA PHE A 182 0.43 -8.96 -11.86
C PHE A 182 1.90 -8.90 -12.31
N GLU A 183 2.24 -9.82 -13.19
CA GLU A 183 3.52 -9.81 -13.90
C GLU A 183 3.50 -8.73 -14.98
N GLU A 184 4.54 -7.91 -15.04
CA GLU A 184 4.71 -6.94 -16.12
C GLU A 184 5.08 -7.63 -17.44
N LYS A 185 5.86 -8.73 -17.35
CA LYS A 185 6.39 -9.49 -18.51
C LYS A 185 5.62 -10.77 -18.80
N GLY A 186 4.74 -11.19 -17.90
CA GLY A 186 3.99 -12.43 -18.00
C GLY A 186 2.48 -12.25 -17.97
N PRO A 187 1.73 -13.32 -18.22
CA PRO A 187 0.26 -13.26 -18.21
C PRO A 187 -0.36 -13.45 -16.82
N ARG A 188 0.45 -13.76 -15.79
CA ARG A 188 -0.11 -14.11 -14.49
C ARG A 188 -0.49 -12.88 -13.68
N MET A 189 -1.54 -13.05 -12.92
CA MET A 189 -2.02 -12.13 -11.90
C MET A 189 -2.23 -12.92 -10.62
N PHE A 190 -2.00 -12.27 -9.48
CA PHE A 190 -2.15 -12.84 -8.16
C PHE A 190 -3.16 -12.03 -7.36
N THR A 191 -4.05 -12.72 -6.65
CA THR A 191 -4.92 -12.10 -5.65
C THR A 191 -5.02 -12.98 -4.42
N ASN A 192 -5.26 -12.37 -3.27
CA ASN A 192 -5.49 -13.12 -2.04
C ASN A 192 -6.98 -13.45 -1.86
N MET A 193 -7.25 -14.59 -1.26
CA MET A 193 -8.55 -14.99 -0.77
C MET A 193 -8.58 -14.75 0.75
N TYR A 194 -9.02 -13.57 1.16
CA TYR A 194 -8.82 -12.97 2.48
C TYR A 194 -8.89 -13.96 3.65
N ARG A 195 -10.05 -14.58 3.89
CA ARG A 195 -10.26 -15.47 5.05
C ARG A 195 -9.73 -16.87 4.87
N LYS A 196 -9.51 -17.27 3.62
CA LYS A 196 -9.15 -18.66 3.30
C LYS A 196 -7.66 -18.95 3.51
N GLY A 197 -6.82 -17.89 3.64
CA GLY A 197 -5.37 -18.08 3.66
C GLY A 197 -4.84 -18.67 2.37
N VAL A 198 -5.37 -18.24 1.24
CA VAL A 198 -5.09 -18.76 -0.11
C VAL A 198 -4.69 -17.61 -1.02
N VAL A 199 -3.76 -17.87 -1.92
CA VAL A 199 -3.45 -17.01 -3.07
C VAL A 199 -3.99 -17.67 -4.33
N ALA A 200 -4.75 -16.93 -5.12
CA ALA A 200 -5.19 -17.35 -6.45
C ALA A 200 -4.22 -16.85 -7.50
N VAL A 201 -3.84 -17.73 -8.41
CA VAL A 201 -3.07 -17.44 -9.62
C VAL A 201 -4.03 -17.39 -10.80
N ILE A 202 -4.00 -16.29 -11.52
CA ILE A 202 -4.93 -15.98 -12.59
C ILE A 202 -4.15 -15.84 -13.90
N ASP A 203 -4.66 -16.41 -14.97
CA ASP A 203 -4.23 -16.08 -16.32
C ASP A 203 -5.06 -14.88 -16.82
N ARG A 204 -4.44 -13.71 -16.95
CA ARG A 204 -5.11 -12.46 -17.35
C ARG A 204 -5.70 -12.54 -18.77
N THR A 205 -5.06 -13.30 -19.66
CA THR A 205 -5.51 -13.42 -21.06
C THR A 205 -6.72 -14.33 -21.18
N LYS A 206 -6.76 -15.40 -20.37
CA LYS A 206 -7.90 -16.31 -20.28
C LYS A 206 -8.99 -15.82 -19.34
N ARG A 207 -8.67 -14.83 -18.50
CA ARG A 207 -9.56 -14.31 -17.45
C ARG A 207 -10.10 -15.41 -16.53
N SER A 208 -9.20 -16.26 -16.07
CA SER A 208 -9.58 -17.40 -15.22
C SER A 208 -8.50 -17.71 -14.20
N VAL A 209 -8.94 -18.19 -13.04
CA VAL A 209 -8.04 -18.79 -12.05
C VAL A 209 -7.50 -20.08 -12.63
N ILE A 210 -6.17 -20.23 -12.66
CA ILE A 210 -5.47 -21.41 -13.18
C ILE A 210 -4.87 -22.27 -12.07
N GLU A 211 -4.63 -21.67 -10.88
CA GLU A 211 -4.06 -22.36 -9.74
C GLU A 211 -4.44 -21.65 -8.45
N THR A 212 -4.37 -22.35 -7.33
CA THR A 212 -4.51 -21.78 -5.98
C THR A 212 -3.48 -22.38 -5.04
N TRP A 213 -2.87 -21.52 -4.21
CA TRP A 213 -1.87 -21.93 -3.23
C TRP A 213 -2.40 -21.68 -1.82
N SER A 214 -2.48 -22.75 -1.02
CA SER A 214 -3.00 -22.67 0.34
C SER A 214 -1.87 -22.52 1.36
N PHE A 215 -1.99 -21.48 2.18
CA PHE A 215 -1.12 -21.20 3.32
C PHE A 215 -1.93 -21.12 4.62
N ALA A 216 -3.09 -21.76 4.66
CA ALA A 216 -3.97 -21.74 5.84
C ALA A 216 -3.27 -22.16 7.15
N PRO A 217 -2.30 -23.12 7.17
CA PRO A 217 -1.53 -23.43 8.37
C PRO A 217 -0.59 -22.29 8.81
N GLU A 218 -0.19 -21.43 7.87
CA GLU A 218 0.72 -20.33 8.12
C GLU A 218 0.02 -19.03 8.54
N GLY A 219 -1.20 -18.84 8.07
CA GLY A 219 -1.98 -17.66 8.40
C GLY A 219 -3.25 -17.54 7.60
N LYS A 220 -4.07 -16.56 8.00
CA LYS A 220 -5.33 -16.18 7.36
C LYS A 220 -5.52 -14.67 7.44
N ASN A 221 -6.65 -14.19 6.92
CA ASN A 221 -6.95 -12.77 6.79
C ASN A 221 -5.83 -12.07 6.02
N PHE A 222 -5.59 -12.55 4.79
CA PHE A 222 -4.54 -12.01 3.93
C PHE A 222 -4.91 -10.60 3.47
N GLY A 223 -4.11 -9.62 3.89
CA GLY A 223 -4.23 -8.23 3.51
C GLY A 223 -3.41 -7.89 2.27
N SER A 224 -2.52 -6.91 2.40
CA SER A 224 -1.71 -6.43 1.29
C SER A 224 -0.72 -7.46 0.73
N MET A 225 -0.34 -7.24 -0.52
CA MET A 225 0.71 -8.00 -1.19
C MET A 225 1.68 -7.06 -1.90
N ALA A 226 2.94 -7.46 -1.99
CA ALA A 226 3.95 -6.87 -2.86
C ALA A 226 4.56 -7.94 -3.76
N PHE A 227 5.16 -7.54 -4.89
CA PHE A 227 5.71 -8.48 -5.85
C PHE A 227 7.07 -8.02 -6.37
N ASP A 228 8.05 -8.89 -6.22
CA ASP A 228 9.39 -8.81 -6.80
C ASP A 228 9.42 -9.75 -8.01
N GLU A 229 9.02 -9.24 -9.18
CA GLU A 229 8.97 -10.04 -10.39
C GLU A 229 10.35 -10.55 -10.82
N PRO A 230 11.43 -9.73 -10.81
CA PRO A 230 12.76 -10.20 -11.19
C PRO A 230 13.28 -11.39 -10.39
N ASP A 231 13.03 -11.42 -9.07
CA ASP A 231 13.49 -12.50 -8.20
C ASP A 231 12.38 -13.54 -7.95
N HIS A 232 11.22 -13.41 -8.62
CA HIS A 232 10.06 -14.30 -8.47
C HIS A 232 9.57 -14.45 -7.01
N ARG A 233 9.43 -13.31 -6.30
CA ARG A 233 8.97 -13.33 -4.89
C ARG A 233 7.68 -12.55 -4.71
N LEU A 234 6.66 -13.25 -4.22
CA LEU A 234 5.41 -12.67 -3.80
C LEU A 234 5.41 -12.55 -2.26
N PHE A 235 5.18 -11.33 -1.78
CA PHE A 235 5.06 -11.03 -0.36
C PHE A 235 3.58 -10.92 -0.02
N VAL A 236 3.11 -11.71 0.95
CA VAL A 236 1.69 -11.73 1.34
C VAL A 236 1.57 -11.48 2.83
N HIS A 237 0.96 -10.36 3.21
CA HIS A 237 0.70 -10.05 4.60
C HIS A 237 -0.48 -10.87 5.13
N ALA A 238 -0.25 -11.68 6.15
CA ALA A 238 -1.28 -12.38 6.93
C ALA A 238 -1.51 -11.62 8.23
N ARG A 239 -2.70 -11.07 8.42
CA ARG A 239 -3.07 -10.31 9.64
C ARG A 239 -3.16 -11.23 10.88
N ASP A 240 -3.41 -12.51 10.70
CA ASP A 240 -3.47 -13.51 11.76
C ASP A 240 -2.60 -14.71 11.38
N PRO A 241 -1.46 -14.93 12.06
CA PRO A 241 -0.98 -14.34 13.32
C PRO A 241 -0.09 -13.07 13.20
N GLY A 242 -0.07 -12.36 12.12
CA GLY A 242 0.76 -11.16 11.91
C GLY A 242 2.15 -11.51 11.38
N LYS A 243 2.22 -11.82 10.09
CA LYS A 243 3.48 -12.09 9.38
C LYS A 243 3.35 -11.80 7.89
N VAL A 244 4.47 -11.56 7.24
CA VAL A 244 4.56 -11.56 5.78
C VAL A 244 5.10 -12.90 5.34
N LEU A 245 4.36 -13.59 4.49
CA LEU A 245 4.81 -14.81 3.81
C LEU A 245 5.60 -14.40 2.58
N VAL A 246 6.79 -14.95 2.41
CA VAL A 246 7.62 -14.81 1.20
C VAL A 246 7.46 -16.09 0.40
N ILE A 247 6.86 -15.97 -0.77
CA ILE A 247 6.43 -17.09 -1.60
C ILE A 247 7.17 -17.03 -2.93
N ASP A 248 7.64 -18.18 -3.40
CA ASP A 248 8.12 -18.33 -4.77
C ASP A 248 6.93 -18.24 -5.74
N SER A 249 6.91 -17.23 -6.59
CA SER A 249 5.77 -16.96 -7.47
C SER A 249 5.62 -17.91 -8.65
N ASP A 250 6.60 -18.78 -8.90
CA ASP A 250 6.50 -19.78 -9.96
C ASP A 250 5.89 -21.09 -9.46
N SER A 251 6.22 -21.47 -8.23
CA SER A 251 5.84 -22.77 -7.68
C SER A 251 4.81 -22.70 -6.55
N GLY A 252 4.53 -21.49 -6.02
CA GLY A 252 3.70 -21.32 -4.82
C GLY A 252 4.36 -21.84 -3.53
N LYS A 253 5.67 -22.12 -3.55
CA LYS A 253 6.37 -22.61 -2.38
C LYS A 253 6.63 -21.50 -1.38
N LEU A 254 6.28 -21.72 -0.11
CA LEU A 254 6.70 -20.84 0.97
C LEU A 254 8.24 -20.92 1.14
N ILE A 255 8.90 -19.79 1.02
CA ILE A 255 10.35 -19.65 1.21
C ILE A 255 10.67 -19.36 2.66
N THR A 256 10.06 -18.29 3.21
CA THR A 256 10.24 -17.88 4.60
C THR A 256 9.05 -17.02 5.06
N SER A 257 9.04 -16.64 6.32
CA SER A 257 8.07 -15.67 6.85
C SER A 257 8.75 -14.65 7.75
N LEU A 258 8.25 -13.41 7.70
CA LEU A 258 8.77 -12.26 8.42
C LEU A 258 7.74 -11.86 9.49
N LEU A 259 8.10 -11.89 10.76
CA LEU A 259 7.17 -11.54 11.83
C LEU A 259 6.84 -10.05 11.81
N CYS A 260 5.56 -9.76 11.83
CA CYS A 260 5.05 -8.40 12.00
C CYS A 260 3.81 -8.44 12.89
N GLN A 261 3.73 -7.50 13.83
CA GLN A 261 2.54 -7.30 14.67
C GLN A 261 2.11 -5.85 14.49
N GLY A 262 0.84 -5.65 14.27
CA GLY A 262 0.29 -4.33 14.00
C GLY A 262 -0.86 -4.42 13.02
N ASP A 263 -1.40 -3.25 12.69
CA ASP A 263 -2.40 -3.07 11.66
C ASP A 263 -1.72 -2.51 10.42
N TYR A 264 -1.73 -3.28 9.34
CA TYR A 264 -1.01 -2.98 8.09
C TYR A 264 -1.94 -3.15 6.90
N ASP A 265 -1.92 -2.18 6.01
CA ASP A 265 -2.76 -2.20 4.81
C ASP A 265 -1.96 -2.16 3.51
N ASP A 266 -0.82 -1.49 3.47
CA ASP A 266 0.03 -1.48 2.28
C ASP A 266 1.34 -2.24 2.47
N ALA A 267 1.68 -3.08 1.48
CA ALA A 267 2.98 -3.68 1.30
C ALA A 267 3.59 -3.20 -0.02
N ILE A 268 4.83 -2.70 0.03
CA ILE A 268 5.52 -2.12 -1.11
C ILE A 268 6.89 -2.77 -1.26
N TRP A 269 7.19 -3.28 -2.45
CA TRP A 269 8.52 -3.73 -2.81
C TRP A 269 9.24 -2.66 -3.63
N ASP A 270 10.42 -2.27 -3.20
CA ASP A 270 11.32 -1.39 -3.93
C ASP A 270 12.46 -2.22 -4.52
N SER A 271 12.38 -2.47 -5.83
CA SER A 271 13.38 -3.26 -6.56
C SER A 271 14.74 -2.56 -6.61
N ALA A 272 14.78 -1.22 -6.57
CA ALA A 272 16.01 -0.47 -6.66
C ALA A 272 16.88 -0.60 -5.40
N THR A 273 16.25 -0.61 -4.25
CA THR A 273 16.93 -0.74 -2.95
C THR A 273 16.81 -2.16 -2.37
N ARG A 274 16.01 -3.03 -3.00
CA ARG A 274 15.68 -4.40 -2.54
C ARG A 274 15.09 -4.38 -1.12
N ARG A 275 14.13 -3.48 -0.90
CA ARG A 275 13.48 -3.28 0.39
C ARG A 275 12.00 -3.57 0.33
N LEU A 276 11.52 -4.24 1.36
CA LEU A 276 10.09 -4.42 1.62
C LEU A 276 9.67 -3.42 2.68
N TYR A 277 8.70 -2.58 2.34
CA TYR A 277 8.02 -1.68 3.27
C TYR A 277 6.66 -2.27 3.60
N LEU A 278 6.34 -2.36 4.87
CA LEU A 278 5.01 -2.71 5.37
C LEU A 278 4.47 -1.51 6.13
N ILE A 279 3.47 -0.86 5.55
CA ILE A 279 2.92 0.41 6.03
C ILE A 279 1.82 0.11 7.04
N GLY A 280 1.95 0.64 8.24
CA GLY A 280 0.96 0.38 9.28
C GLY A 280 1.30 0.99 10.62
N THR A 281 0.50 0.64 11.62
CA THR A 281 0.63 1.11 13.00
C THR A 281 0.91 -0.06 13.96
N PRO A 282 1.62 0.18 15.09
CA PRO A 282 2.24 1.44 15.51
C PRO A 282 3.58 1.76 14.85
N PHE A 283 4.05 0.92 13.93
CA PHE A 283 5.31 1.11 13.22
C PHE A 283 5.18 0.69 11.76
N LEU A 284 5.66 1.51 10.86
CA LEU A 284 6.08 1.09 9.54
C LEU A 284 7.34 0.24 9.70
N LYS A 285 7.40 -0.91 9.03
CA LYS A 285 8.55 -1.82 9.05
C LYS A 285 9.24 -1.85 7.70
N VAL A 286 10.56 -1.92 7.74
CA VAL A 286 11.40 -2.03 6.53
C VAL A 286 12.34 -3.21 6.68
N TRP A 287 12.27 -4.14 5.72
CA TRP A 287 13.24 -5.23 5.60
C TRP A 287 14.13 -5.01 4.39
N GLN A 288 15.39 -5.34 4.54
CA GLN A 288 16.38 -5.40 3.49
C GLN A 288 16.57 -6.84 3.04
N LYS A 289 16.34 -7.13 1.76
CA LYS A 289 16.72 -8.42 1.17
C LYS A 289 18.23 -8.46 0.97
N SER A 290 18.87 -9.56 1.36
CA SER A 290 20.30 -9.79 1.09
C SER A 290 20.59 -9.82 -0.42
N GLU A 291 21.86 -9.57 -0.78
CA GLU A 291 22.28 -9.67 -2.18
C GLU A 291 22.16 -11.09 -2.70
N GLU A 292 22.43 -12.07 -1.85
CA GLU A 292 22.34 -13.49 -2.19
C GLU A 292 21.25 -14.19 -1.38
N GLY A 293 20.41 -14.94 -2.08
CA GLY A 293 19.36 -15.75 -1.50
C GLY A 293 18.16 -14.98 -0.95
N ASP A 294 17.42 -15.64 -0.07
CA ASP A 294 16.11 -15.17 0.44
C ASP A 294 16.18 -14.82 1.93
N ARG A 295 17.26 -14.18 2.36
CA ARG A 295 17.35 -13.63 3.71
C ARG A 295 16.86 -12.18 3.71
N TYR A 296 15.99 -11.88 4.67
CA TYR A 296 15.38 -10.57 4.86
C TYR A 296 15.70 -10.11 6.30
N ASP A 297 16.55 -9.13 6.43
CA ASP A 297 16.93 -8.57 7.73
C ASP A 297 16.10 -7.31 8.00
N ILE A 298 15.63 -7.14 9.23
CA ILE A 298 14.92 -5.92 9.61
C ILE A 298 15.91 -4.74 9.57
N LEU A 299 15.68 -3.83 8.65
CA LEU A 299 16.51 -2.62 8.51
C LEU A 299 16.10 -1.56 9.52
N GLY A 300 14.81 -1.47 9.84
CA GLY A 300 14.32 -0.56 10.84
C GLY A 300 12.81 -0.56 10.97
N GLN A 301 12.36 0.17 12.00
CA GLN A 301 10.97 0.45 12.29
C GLN A 301 10.82 1.96 12.50
N VAL A 302 9.85 2.56 11.83
CA VAL A 302 9.55 3.99 11.94
C VAL A 302 8.22 4.13 12.67
N PRO A 303 8.16 4.81 13.81
CA PRO A 303 6.90 5.06 14.50
C PRO A 303 5.94 5.82 13.59
N THR A 304 4.71 5.36 13.51
CA THR A 304 3.65 5.98 12.74
C THR A 304 2.58 6.59 13.66
N ALA A 305 1.78 7.48 13.12
CA ALA A 305 0.67 8.09 13.84
C ALA A 305 -0.56 7.16 13.85
N PHE A 306 -1.64 7.64 14.46
CA PHE A 306 -2.89 6.90 14.54
C PHE A 306 -3.40 6.53 13.13
N HIS A 307 -3.69 5.26 12.93
CA HIS A 307 -4.25 4.68 11.71
C HIS A 307 -3.54 5.07 10.41
N SER A 308 -2.19 5.21 10.45
CA SER A 308 -1.36 5.49 9.29
C SER A 308 -0.99 4.17 8.60
N ILE A 309 -1.96 3.59 7.87
CA ILE A 309 -1.83 2.26 7.26
C ILE A 309 -1.65 2.31 5.74
N THR A 310 -1.84 3.50 5.15
CA THR A 310 -1.79 3.74 3.70
C THR A 310 -0.53 4.49 3.32
N GLY A 311 0.19 4.00 2.32
CA GLY A 311 1.42 4.61 1.83
C GLY A 311 1.73 4.33 0.37
N PHE A 312 2.59 5.15 -0.20
CA PHE A 312 2.99 5.04 -1.60
C PHE A 312 4.45 5.44 -1.81
N LEU A 313 5.21 4.57 -2.45
CA LEU A 313 6.58 4.86 -2.85
C LEU A 313 6.60 5.45 -4.26
N VAL A 314 7.32 6.56 -4.42
CA VAL A 314 7.67 7.13 -5.73
C VAL A 314 9.16 6.91 -5.98
N PRO A 315 9.58 5.80 -6.60
CA PRO A 315 10.98 5.41 -6.71
C PRO A 315 11.84 6.46 -7.43
N SER A 316 11.31 7.11 -8.47
CA SER A 316 12.02 8.14 -9.24
C SER A 316 12.37 9.38 -8.41
N LEU A 317 11.69 9.61 -7.30
CA LEU A 317 11.97 10.68 -6.33
C LEU A 317 12.70 10.18 -5.08
N ASN A 318 12.85 8.87 -4.94
CA ASN A 318 13.36 8.22 -3.73
C ASN A 318 12.56 8.63 -2.48
N ARG A 319 11.23 8.70 -2.61
CA ARG A 319 10.31 9.20 -1.57
C ARG A 319 9.19 8.24 -1.28
N LEU A 320 8.92 8.08 0.00
CA LEU A 320 7.76 7.39 0.53
C LEU A 320 6.78 8.40 1.11
N TYR A 321 5.51 8.32 0.71
CA TYR A 321 4.40 9.13 1.18
C TYR A 321 3.51 8.26 2.06
N ILE A 322 3.12 8.76 3.24
CA ILE A 322 2.26 8.06 4.19
C ILE A 322 1.11 8.97 4.59
N ALA A 323 -0.11 8.49 4.42
CA ALA A 323 -1.30 9.18 4.89
C ALA A 323 -1.45 9.03 6.40
N VAL A 324 -1.76 10.13 7.08
CA VAL A 324 -2.04 10.19 8.52
C VAL A 324 -3.43 10.78 8.70
N ASN A 325 -4.31 10.02 9.28
CA ASN A 325 -5.71 10.39 9.46
C ASN A 325 -5.87 11.59 10.41
N HIS A 326 -6.89 12.39 10.16
CA HIS A 326 -7.36 13.35 11.18
C HIS A 326 -7.77 12.58 12.43
N HIS A 327 -7.38 13.06 13.59
CA HIS A 327 -7.79 12.45 14.86
C HIS A 327 -7.93 13.50 15.97
N GLY A 328 -9.13 13.71 16.45
CA GLY A 328 -9.41 14.67 17.52
C GLY A 328 -9.07 16.11 17.09
N THR A 329 -7.97 16.67 17.62
CA THR A 329 -7.49 18.02 17.28
C THR A 329 -6.27 18.01 16.37
N THR A 330 -5.83 16.83 15.91
CA THR A 330 -4.66 16.70 15.03
C THR A 330 -5.12 16.64 13.57
N ASP A 331 -4.68 17.60 12.77
CA ASP A 331 -5.02 17.65 11.35
C ASP A 331 -4.49 16.42 10.60
N ALA A 332 -5.24 16.01 9.58
CA ALA A 332 -4.77 15.03 8.63
C ALA A 332 -3.57 15.58 7.85
N VAL A 333 -2.58 14.71 7.61
CA VAL A 333 -1.38 15.08 6.86
C VAL A 333 -0.93 13.96 5.94
N VAL A 334 -0.14 14.29 4.93
CA VAL A 334 0.71 13.31 4.24
C VAL A 334 2.16 13.54 4.68
N GLN A 335 2.71 12.56 5.35
CA GLN A 335 4.13 12.55 5.72
C GLN A 335 4.97 12.12 4.52
N VAL A 336 6.03 12.88 4.25
CA VAL A 336 6.97 12.63 3.14
C VAL A 336 8.30 12.23 3.73
N TYR A 337 8.76 11.06 3.37
CA TYR A 337 10.04 10.53 3.81
C TYR A 337 10.99 10.38 2.63
N ASP A 338 12.24 10.82 2.81
CA ASP A 338 13.33 10.39 1.94
C ASP A 338 13.74 8.95 2.34
N VAL A 339 13.91 8.09 1.35
CA VAL A 339 14.49 6.77 1.53
C VAL A 339 16.00 6.92 1.71
N VAL A 340 16.50 6.53 2.89
CA VAL A 340 17.94 6.62 3.21
C VAL A 340 18.63 5.38 2.63
N PRO A 341 19.78 5.54 1.94
CA PRO A 341 20.55 4.44 1.35
C PRO A 341 20.95 3.34 2.34
#